data_403bdf7313285508c0aa328c43d945c7
#
_entry.id   403bdf7313285508c0aa328c43d945c7
#
_cell.length_a   1.000
_cell.length_b   1.000
_cell.length_c   1.000
_cell.angle_alpha   90.00
_cell.angle_beta   90.00
_cell.angle_gamma   90.00
#
_symmetry.space_group_name_H-M   'P 1'
#
loop_
_entity.id
_entity.type
_entity.pdbx_description
1 polymer ?
#
loop_
_entity_poly.entity_id
_entity_poly.type
_entity_poly.pdbx_seq_one_letter_code
_entity_poly.pdbx_strand_id
1 'polypeptide(L)' 'MEKIDLSNATADDRFETRGGLVGRLLTKNWTSNPNESMTFTVALEGKILGMPQAVIGKYSADGKCVEFDDEEYDLVKKI' A
#
# COMPACT_ATOMS: atom_id res chain seq x y z
N MET A 1 -3.83 -13.72 -11.98
CA MET A 1 -3.19 -12.54 -11.35
C MET A 1 -4.10 -12.01 -10.26
N GLU A 2 -3.59 -11.93 -9.04
CA GLU A 2 -4.38 -11.40 -7.94
C GLU A 2 -4.57 -9.89 -8.09
N LYS A 3 -5.78 -9.45 -7.79
CA LYS A 3 -6.12 -8.04 -7.83
C LYS A 3 -6.12 -7.50 -6.40
N ILE A 4 -5.35 -6.45 -6.18
CA ILE A 4 -5.32 -5.79 -4.88
C ILE A 4 -6.62 -5.00 -4.69
N ASP A 5 -7.23 -5.18 -3.52
CA ASP A 5 -8.45 -4.46 -3.17
C ASP A 5 -8.36 -4.01 -1.71
N LEU A 6 -7.85 -2.81 -1.49
CA LEU A 6 -7.69 -2.26 -0.16
C LEU A 6 -9.02 -1.87 0.49
N SER A 7 -10.06 -1.68 -0.31
CA SER A 7 -11.39 -1.35 0.23
C SER A 7 -11.94 -2.47 1.11
N ASN A 8 -11.59 -3.72 0.80
CA ASN A 8 -12.02 -4.90 1.53
C ASN A 8 -10.92 -5.49 2.42
N ALA A 9 -9.76 -4.86 2.47
CA ALA A 9 -8.65 -5.35 3.27
C ALA A 9 -8.86 -5.04 4.74
N THR A 10 -8.25 -5.87 5.60
CA THR A 10 -8.25 -5.68 7.05
C THR A 10 -6.82 -5.46 7.55
N ALA A 11 -6.69 -5.08 8.83
CA ALA A 11 -5.38 -4.88 9.43
C ALA A 11 -4.55 -6.17 9.52
N ASP A 12 -5.20 -7.33 9.39
CA ASP A 12 -4.52 -8.62 9.42
C ASP A 12 -3.97 -9.04 8.05
N ASP A 13 -4.41 -8.40 7.00
CA ASP A 13 -3.95 -8.69 5.64
C ASP A 13 -2.54 -8.16 5.43
N ARG A 14 -1.76 -8.91 4.66
CA ARG A 14 -0.40 -8.52 4.27
C ARG A 14 -0.32 -8.50 2.76
N PHE A 15 0.47 -7.55 2.27
CA PHE A 15 0.68 -7.36 0.84
C PHE A 15 2.16 -7.26 0.55
N GLU A 16 2.55 -7.60 -0.67
CA GLU A 16 3.94 -7.46 -1.11
C GLU A 16 4.02 -6.39 -2.18
N THR A 17 5.03 -5.52 -2.07
CA THR A 17 5.29 -4.52 -3.09
C THR A 17 6.11 -5.12 -4.23
N ARG A 18 6.17 -4.41 -5.35
CA ARG A 18 7.01 -4.80 -6.48
C ARG A 18 8.48 -4.88 -6.07
N GLY A 19 8.92 -4.02 -5.18
CA GLY A 19 10.30 -4.01 -4.68
C GLY A 19 10.61 -5.01 -3.58
N GLY A 20 9.62 -5.82 -3.16
CA GLY A 20 9.82 -6.87 -2.16
C GLY A 20 9.58 -6.46 -0.72
N LEU A 21 8.98 -5.30 -0.49
CA LEU A 21 8.57 -4.89 0.86
C LEU A 21 7.24 -5.53 1.22
N VAL A 22 6.99 -5.69 2.51
CA VAL A 22 5.72 -6.20 3.02
C VAL A 22 4.91 -5.04 3.56
N GLY A 23 3.68 -4.90 3.07
CA GLY A 23 2.77 -3.84 3.46
C GLY A 23 1.64 -4.33 4.35
N ARG A 24 1.23 -3.48 5.27
CA ARG A 24 0.10 -3.74 6.17
C ARG A 24 -0.79 -2.51 6.20
N LEU A 25 -2.09 -2.71 6.03
CA LEU A 25 -3.06 -1.62 6.10
C LEU A 25 -3.14 -1.08 7.54
N LEU A 26 -2.90 0.22 7.70
CA LEU A 26 -3.02 0.90 8.98
C LEU A 26 -4.39 1.55 9.16
N THR A 27 -4.83 2.28 8.15
CA THR A 27 -6.10 3.00 8.23
C THR A 27 -6.64 3.32 6.85
N LYS A 28 -7.95 3.49 6.77
CA LYS A 28 -8.64 3.93 5.57
C LYS A 28 -8.95 5.41 5.76
N ASN A 29 -8.41 6.23 4.89
CA ASN A 29 -8.56 7.68 4.98
C ASN A 29 -9.81 8.11 4.22
N TRP A 30 -10.73 8.76 4.93
CA TRP A 30 -11.96 9.27 4.33
C TRP A 30 -11.76 10.70 3.84
N THR A 31 -12.44 11.02 2.75
CA THR A 31 -12.51 12.40 2.29
C THR A 31 -13.98 12.82 2.16
N SER A 32 -14.27 14.07 2.52
CA SER A 32 -15.60 14.64 2.34
C SER A 32 -15.79 15.26 0.96
N ASN A 33 -14.71 15.36 0.18
CA ASN A 33 -14.76 15.93 -1.17
C ASN A 33 -15.13 14.82 -2.16
N PRO A 34 -16.31 14.90 -2.83
CA PRO A 34 -16.74 13.85 -3.76
C PRO A 34 -15.85 13.70 -5.00
N ASN A 35 -14.98 14.67 -5.26
CA ASN A 35 -14.04 14.61 -6.38
C ASN A 35 -12.72 13.96 -6.01
N GLU A 36 -12.52 13.63 -4.73
CA GLU A 36 -11.32 12.96 -4.27
C GLU A 36 -11.61 11.47 -4.02
N SER A 37 -10.66 10.64 -4.39
CA SER A 37 -10.73 9.21 -4.10
C SER A 37 -10.31 8.94 -2.66
N MET A 38 -10.94 7.95 -2.04
CA MET A 38 -10.50 7.47 -0.74
C MET A 38 -9.10 6.89 -0.85
N THR A 39 -8.24 7.25 0.10
CA THR A 39 -6.89 6.72 0.17
C THR A 39 -6.75 5.78 1.36
N PHE A 40 -5.67 5.01 1.35
CA PHE A 40 -5.38 4.03 2.39
C PHE A 40 -3.95 4.24 2.87
N THR A 41 -3.75 4.25 4.19
CA THR A 41 -2.42 4.36 4.76
C THR A 41 -1.88 2.96 5.01
N VAL A 42 -0.72 2.67 4.46
CA VAL A 42 -0.08 1.35 4.51
C VAL A 42 1.32 1.50 5.08
N ALA A 43 1.65 0.68 6.07
CA ALA A 43 3.02 0.60 6.58
C ALA A 43 3.78 -0.45 5.78
N LEU A 44 4.95 -0.06 5.28
CA LEU A 44 5.82 -0.94 4.49
C LEU A 44 7.10 -1.20 5.26
N GLU A 45 7.54 -2.45 5.28
CA GLU A 45 8.81 -2.80 5.89
C GLU A 45 9.49 -3.93 5.13
N GLY A 46 10.80 -4.01 5.23
CA GLY A 46 11.61 -4.99 4.55
C GLY A 46 12.97 -4.43 4.21
N LYS A 47 13.58 -5.00 3.16
CA LYS A 47 14.90 -4.56 2.72
C LYS A 47 14.89 -4.20 1.25
N ILE A 48 15.50 -3.06 0.93
CA ILE A 48 15.76 -2.65 -0.45
C ILE A 48 17.27 -2.54 -0.59
N LEU A 49 17.84 -3.27 -1.56
CA LEU A 49 19.29 -3.31 -1.79
C LEU A 49 20.06 -3.70 -0.53
N GLY A 50 19.49 -4.62 0.25
CA GLY A 50 20.13 -5.11 1.49
C GLY A 50 19.97 -4.20 2.70
N MET A 51 19.37 -3.02 2.54
CA MET A 51 19.21 -2.06 3.65
C MET A 51 17.79 -2.12 4.19
N PRO A 52 17.60 -2.22 5.52
CA PRO A 52 16.27 -2.20 6.12
C PRO A 52 15.54 -0.90 5.81
N GLN A 53 14.25 -1.02 5.46
CA GLN A 53 13.38 0.11 5.18
C GLN A 53 12.11 -0.03 5.98
N ALA A 54 11.63 1.08 6.52
CA ALA A 54 10.33 1.17 7.17
C ALA A 54 9.73 2.51 6.78
N VAL A 55 8.68 2.47 5.95
CA VAL A 55 8.04 3.69 5.45
C VAL A 55 6.55 3.56 5.55
N ILE A 56 5.85 4.69 5.60
CA ILE A 56 4.40 4.76 5.56
C ILE A 56 4.01 5.48 4.29
N GLY A 57 3.17 4.85 3.48
CA GLY A 57 2.72 5.42 2.23
C GLY A 57 1.22 5.47 2.13
N LYS A 58 0.73 6.33 1.25
CA LYS A 58 -0.69 6.41 0.91
C LYS A 58 -0.93 5.70 -0.41
N TYR A 59 -2.01 4.94 -0.47
CA TYR A 59 -2.32 4.07 -1.60
C TYR A 59 -3.75 4.28 -2.06
N SER A 60 -3.97 4.08 -3.35
CA SER A 60 -5.32 3.97 -3.90
C SER A 60 -5.88 2.57 -3.61
N ALA A 61 -7.18 2.38 -3.86
CA ALA A 61 -7.85 1.11 -3.55
C ALA A 61 -7.26 -0.09 -4.29
N ASP A 62 -6.64 0.14 -5.45
CA ASP A 62 -6.02 -0.91 -6.26
C ASP A 62 -4.56 -1.21 -5.87
N GLY A 63 -4.08 -0.59 -4.80
CA GLY A 63 -2.74 -0.84 -4.29
C GLY A 63 -1.65 0.00 -4.93
N LYS A 64 -2.01 0.99 -5.73
CA LYS A 64 -1.04 1.88 -6.35
C LYS A 64 -0.63 2.98 -5.36
N CYS A 65 0.69 3.16 -5.17
CA CYS A 65 1.20 4.19 -4.29
C CYS A 65 0.93 5.57 -4.90
N VAL A 66 0.27 6.44 -4.14
CA VAL A 66 -0.07 7.79 -4.59
C VAL A 66 0.80 8.86 -3.95
N GLU A 67 1.63 8.48 -3.00
CA GLU A 67 2.53 9.42 -2.31
C GLU A 67 3.92 9.44 -2.92
N PHE A 68 4.41 8.28 -3.38
CA PHE A 68 5.72 8.15 -4.00
C PHE A 68 5.57 7.86 -5.47
N ASP A 69 6.35 8.54 -6.29
CA ASP A 69 6.34 8.33 -7.74
C ASP A 69 7.34 7.23 -8.12
N ASP A 70 7.21 6.08 -7.46
CA ASP A 70 8.11 4.94 -7.63
C ASP A 70 7.29 3.65 -7.58
N GLU A 71 7.26 2.93 -8.71
CA GLU A 71 6.51 1.69 -8.85
C GLU A 71 6.98 0.57 -7.91
N GLU A 72 8.20 0.66 -7.39
CA GLU A 72 8.72 -0.31 -6.43
C GLU A 72 7.88 -0.37 -5.16
N TYR A 73 7.15 0.70 -4.84
CA TYR A 73 6.29 0.76 -3.67
C TYR A 73 4.87 0.30 -3.94
N ASP A 74 4.50 0.04 -5.20
CA ASP A 74 3.15 -0.42 -5.53
C ASP A 74 2.91 -1.82 -4.97
N LEU A 75 1.73 -2.04 -4.39
CA LEU A 75 1.32 -3.37 -3.93
C LEU A 75 0.94 -4.21 -5.14
N VAL A 76 1.55 -5.37 -5.30
CA VAL A 76 1.33 -6.21 -6.46
C VAL A 76 0.73 -7.58 -6.13
N LYS A 77 0.71 -7.95 -4.83
CA LYS A 77 0.29 -9.27 -4.44
C LYS A 77 -0.19 -9.27 -2.99
N LYS A 78 -1.24 -10.02 -2.72
CA LYS A 78 -1.66 -10.32 -1.35
C LYS A 78 -0.98 -11.60 -0.89
N ILE A 79 -0.39 -11.54 0.29
CA ILE A 79 0.32 -12.69 0.86
C ILE A 79 -0.63 -13.51 1.72
#